data_2b72eabb716b364525d1bff5291c7a94
#
_entry.id   2b72eabb716b364525d1bff5291c7a94
#
_cell.length_a   1.000
_cell.length_b   1.000
_cell.length_c   1.000
_cell.angle_alpha   90.00
_cell.angle_beta   90.00
_cell.angle_gamma   90.00
#
_symmetry.space_group_name_H-M   'P 1'
#
loop_
_entity.id
_entity.type
_entity.pdbx_description
1 polymer ?
#
loop_
_entity_poly.entity_id
_entity_poly.type
_entity_poly.pdbx_seq_one_letter_code
_entity_poly.pdbx_strand_id
1 'polypeptide(L)'
;MATPPPGVSGGGVSGGLFEADAPRPLADRLRPKDLTEVYGQDHLIGPQGSLRRMLDNKRLTSMILWGGPGCGKTTLARLIAEGSGLVFEPLSAVFSGVADLRKVFDRALSRRQGGQGTLLFVDEIHRFNRAQQDGFLPVVEDGTIILIGATTENPSFELNAALLSRCQVFILNRLDEATMREMLL
;
A
#
# COMPACT_ATOMS: atom_id res chain seq x y z
N MET A 1 38.23 -35.28 -44.43
CA MET A 1 37.04 -34.69 -45.07
C MET A 1 35.84 -35.51 -44.65
N ALA A 2 35.14 -35.06 -43.62
CA ALA A 2 33.90 -35.70 -43.14
C ALA A 2 32.98 -34.57 -42.66
N THR A 3 31.84 -34.46 -43.35
CA THR A 3 30.74 -33.52 -43.10
C THR A 3 29.99 -33.88 -41.84
N PRO A 4 29.59 -32.91 -40.99
CA PRO A 4 28.71 -33.18 -39.86
C PRO A 4 27.23 -33.24 -40.31
N PRO A 5 26.39 -33.99 -39.56
CA PRO A 5 24.95 -34.11 -39.88
C PRO A 5 24.14 -32.90 -39.37
N PRO A 6 22.93 -32.67 -39.92
CA PRO A 6 22.11 -31.50 -39.63
C PRO A 6 21.43 -31.59 -38.24
N GLY A 7 21.38 -30.45 -37.59
CA GLY A 7 20.77 -30.27 -36.29
C GLY A 7 19.24 -30.46 -36.30
N VAL A 8 18.77 -31.13 -35.24
CA VAL A 8 17.35 -31.29 -34.93
C VAL A 8 16.91 -30.06 -34.10
N SER A 9 16.07 -29.25 -34.68
CA SER A 9 15.35 -28.19 -34.00
C SER A 9 14.23 -28.81 -33.16
N GLY A 10 14.44 -28.88 -31.86
CA GLY A 10 13.41 -29.21 -30.86
C GLY A 10 12.84 -27.94 -30.27
N GLY A 11 11.79 -27.40 -30.85
CA GLY A 11 10.97 -26.34 -30.23
C GLY A 11 10.14 -26.91 -29.09
N GLY A 12 10.57 -26.66 -27.88
CA GLY A 12 9.79 -26.91 -26.67
C GLY A 12 9.04 -25.67 -26.25
N VAL A 13 7.87 -25.39 -26.84
CA VAL A 13 6.89 -24.47 -26.29
C VAL A 13 6.12 -25.23 -25.20
N SER A 14 6.55 -25.10 -23.99
CA SER A 14 5.75 -25.46 -22.81
C SER A 14 5.55 -24.23 -21.94
N GLY A 15 4.87 -23.25 -22.47
CA GLY A 15 4.24 -22.20 -21.72
C GLY A 15 2.93 -22.77 -21.15
N GLY A 16 2.88 -22.94 -19.84
CA GLY A 16 1.78 -23.59 -19.15
C GLY A 16 0.43 -22.92 -19.39
N LEU A 17 -0.45 -23.67 -20.02
CA LEU A 17 -1.87 -23.36 -20.17
C LEU A 17 -2.64 -23.37 -18.83
N PHE A 18 -1.96 -23.52 -17.70
CA PHE A 18 -2.58 -23.68 -16.38
C PHE A 18 -2.31 -22.52 -15.42
N GLU A 19 -1.55 -21.47 -15.79
CA GLU A 19 -1.29 -20.32 -14.94
C GLU A 19 -2.29 -19.16 -15.09
N ALA A 20 -3.18 -19.22 -16.08
CA ALA A 20 -4.11 -18.12 -16.36
C ALA A 20 -5.46 -18.21 -15.66
N ASP A 21 -5.79 -19.31 -14.99
CA ASP A 21 -7.17 -19.58 -14.51
C ASP A 21 -7.27 -20.16 -13.09
N ALA A 22 -6.32 -19.90 -12.21
CA ALA A 22 -6.59 -20.16 -10.79
C ALA A 22 -7.69 -19.19 -10.32
N PRO A 23 -8.83 -19.68 -9.81
CA PRO A 23 -9.89 -18.79 -9.36
C PRO A 23 -9.36 -17.91 -8.23
N ARG A 24 -9.34 -16.61 -8.47
CA ARG A 24 -8.91 -15.63 -7.46
C ARG A 24 -9.78 -15.80 -6.21
N PRO A 25 -9.18 -15.77 -5.01
CA PRO A 25 -9.95 -15.85 -3.77
C PRO A 25 -11.09 -14.82 -3.77
N LEU A 26 -12.23 -15.18 -3.19
CA LEU A 26 -13.41 -14.31 -3.15
C LEU A 26 -13.08 -12.94 -2.57
N ALA A 27 -12.26 -12.89 -1.52
CA ALA A 27 -11.78 -11.65 -0.92
C ALA A 27 -11.03 -10.72 -1.90
N ASP A 28 -10.33 -11.30 -2.88
CA ASP A 28 -9.63 -10.52 -3.92
C ASP A 28 -10.61 -10.01 -5.00
N ARG A 29 -11.65 -10.78 -5.28
CA ARG A 29 -12.70 -10.41 -6.25
C ARG A 29 -13.63 -9.32 -5.73
N LEU A 30 -13.83 -9.26 -4.42
CA LEU A 30 -14.68 -8.30 -3.72
C LEU A 30 -13.93 -7.03 -3.31
N ARG A 31 -12.63 -6.91 -3.62
CA ARG A 31 -11.90 -5.68 -3.31
C ARG A 31 -12.48 -4.50 -4.09
N PRO A 32 -12.77 -3.39 -3.39
CA PRO A 32 -13.18 -2.15 -4.03
C PRO A 32 -12.19 -1.72 -5.12
N LYS A 33 -12.72 -1.25 -6.25
CA LYS A 33 -11.92 -0.73 -7.37
C LYS A 33 -11.78 0.78 -7.35
N ASP A 34 -12.66 1.43 -6.63
CA ASP A 34 -12.60 2.87 -6.37
C ASP A 34 -13.08 3.21 -4.95
N LEU A 35 -12.91 4.45 -4.55
CA LEU A 35 -13.27 4.90 -3.21
C LEU A 35 -14.77 4.86 -2.92
N THR A 36 -15.62 4.87 -3.94
CA THR A 36 -17.09 4.83 -3.77
C THR A 36 -17.58 3.44 -3.42
N GLU A 37 -16.78 2.41 -3.70
CA GLU A 37 -17.05 1.02 -3.37
C GLU A 37 -16.52 0.62 -1.97
N VAL A 38 -15.88 1.54 -1.24
CA VAL A 38 -15.37 1.26 0.11
C VAL A 38 -16.48 1.44 1.12
N TYR A 39 -16.84 0.36 1.80
CA TYR A 39 -17.90 0.34 2.80
C TYR A 39 -17.41 0.70 4.21
N GLY A 40 -18.30 1.30 5.01
CA GLY A 40 -18.11 1.52 6.45
C GLY A 40 -17.14 2.64 6.82
N GLN A 41 -16.60 3.41 5.84
CA GLN A 41 -15.65 4.47 6.08
C GLN A 41 -16.14 5.85 5.60
N ASP A 42 -17.45 6.08 5.60
CA ASP A 42 -18.08 7.32 5.08
C ASP A 42 -17.56 8.60 5.74
N HIS A 43 -17.18 8.52 7.00
CA HIS A 43 -16.59 9.63 7.76
C HIS A 43 -15.24 10.10 7.18
N LEU A 44 -14.53 9.23 6.46
CA LEU A 44 -13.24 9.53 5.81
C LEU A 44 -13.38 9.83 4.32
N ILE A 45 -14.15 9.01 3.61
CA ILE A 45 -14.20 9.00 2.14
C ILE A 45 -15.54 9.42 1.56
N GLY A 46 -16.57 9.60 2.38
CA GLY A 46 -17.84 10.15 1.97
C GLY A 46 -17.71 11.60 1.47
N PRO A 47 -18.80 12.23 0.96
CA PRO A 47 -18.75 13.56 0.36
C PRO A 47 -18.14 14.64 1.26
N GLN A 48 -18.28 14.52 2.57
CA GLN A 48 -17.71 15.43 3.58
C GLN A 48 -16.46 14.88 4.25
N GLY A 49 -15.97 13.72 3.81
CA GLY A 49 -14.85 13.03 4.41
C GLY A 49 -13.55 13.80 4.28
N SER A 50 -12.73 13.74 5.35
CA SER A 50 -11.45 14.45 5.40
C SER A 50 -10.45 13.93 4.38
N LEU A 51 -10.40 12.62 4.18
CA LEU A 51 -9.53 11.98 3.21
C LEU A 51 -10.00 12.28 1.77
N ARG A 52 -11.32 12.27 1.53
CA ARG A 52 -11.88 12.65 0.25
C ARG A 52 -11.48 14.06 -0.15
N ARG A 53 -11.58 15.03 0.77
CA ARG A 53 -11.16 16.41 0.52
C ARG A 53 -9.67 16.55 0.22
N MET A 54 -8.80 15.74 0.85
CA MET A 54 -7.37 15.75 0.54
C MET A 54 -7.11 15.30 -0.90
N LEU A 55 -7.79 14.25 -1.34
CA LEU A 55 -7.67 13.71 -2.70
C LEU A 55 -8.23 14.69 -3.74
N ASP A 56 -9.42 15.24 -3.52
CA ASP A 56 -10.06 16.20 -4.43
C ASP A 56 -9.21 17.47 -4.60
N ASN A 57 -8.55 17.93 -3.53
CA ASN A 57 -7.64 19.08 -3.55
C ASN A 57 -6.22 18.75 -4.02
N LYS A 58 -5.93 17.48 -4.36
CA LYS A 58 -4.58 17.00 -4.75
C LYS A 58 -3.49 17.36 -3.71
N ARG A 59 -3.85 17.36 -2.43
CA ARG A 59 -2.97 17.67 -1.30
C ARG A 59 -2.80 16.46 -0.39
N LEU A 60 -2.33 15.38 -0.99
CA LEU A 60 -2.06 14.17 -0.22
C LEU A 60 -0.83 14.36 0.66
N THR A 61 -0.97 14.05 1.95
CA THR A 61 0.10 14.08 2.95
C THR A 61 0.27 12.70 3.57
N SER A 62 1.41 12.49 4.21
CA SER A 62 1.67 11.25 4.95
C SER A 62 0.64 11.05 6.06
N MET A 63 0.26 9.80 6.30
CA MET A 63 -0.81 9.46 7.24
C MET A 63 -0.60 8.13 7.94
N ILE A 64 -1.29 7.95 9.04
CA ILE A 64 -1.41 6.69 9.77
C ILE A 64 -2.86 6.25 9.71
N LEU A 65 -3.08 5.04 9.22
CA LEU A 65 -4.37 4.38 9.22
C LEU A 65 -4.45 3.46 10.44
N TRP A 66 -5.24 3.84 11.40
CA TRP A 66 -5.43 3.09 12.63
C TRP A 66 -6.79 2.39 12.65
N GLY A 67 -6.78 1.09 12.84
CA GLY A 67 -8.02 0.31 12.91
C GLY A 67 -7.74 -1.17 13.07
N GLY A 68 -8.75 -1.91 13.47
CA GLY A 68 -8.67 -3.36 13.66
C GLY A 68 -8.27 -4.12 12.39
N PRO A 69 -7.96 -5.41 12.51
CA PRO A 69 -7.69 -6.23 11.35
C PRO A 69 -8.93 -6.33 10.45
N GLY A 70 -8.72 -6.36 9.13
CA GLY A 70 -9.80 -6.50 8.15
C GLY A 70 -10.66 -5.27 7.91
N CYS A 71 -10.34 -4.10 8.46
CA CYS A 71 -11.10 -2.86 8.21
C CYS A 71 -10.76 -2.15 6.88
N GLY A 72 -9.90 -2.72 6.03
CA GLY A 72 -9.62 -2.22 4.69
C GLY A 72 -8.41 -1.28 4.55
N LYS A 73 -7.51 -1.21 5.52
CA LYS A 73 -6.32 -0.32 5.49
C LYS A 73 -5.50 -0.44 4.21
N THR A 74 -5.14 -1.67 3.82
CA THR A 74 -4.36 -1.94 2.60
C THR A 74 -5.12 -1.56 1.34
N THR A 75 -6.41 -1.90 1.28
CA THR A 75 -7.28 -1.58 0.14
C THR A 75 -7.39 -0.08 -0.03
N LEU A 76 -7.64 0.65 1.06
CA LEU A 76 -7.73 2.11 1.03
C LEU A 76 -6.41 2.75 0.56
N ALA A 77 -5.26 2.28 1.05
CA ALA A 77 -3.97 2.80 0.63
C ALA A 77 -3.70 2.59 -0.87
N ARG A 78 -4.09 1.43 -1.44
CA ARG A 78 -3.99 1.17 -2.89
C ARG A 78 -4.85 2.14 -3.70
N LEU A 79 -6.11 2.31 -3.29
CA LEU A 79 -7.05 3.22 -3.97
C LEU A 79 -6.56 4.67 -3.93
N ILE A 80 -5.96 5.09 -2.81
CA ILE A 80 -5.34 6.41 -2.68
C ILE A 80 -4.18 6.56 -3.67
N ALA A 81 -3.31 5.55 -3.78
CA ALA A 81 -2.18 5.60 -4.71
C ALA A 81 -2.65 5.68 -6.16
N GLU A 82 -3.60 4.84 -6.55
CA GLU A 82 -4.18 4.82 -7.88
C GLU A 82 -4.84 6.16 -8.23
N GLY A 83 -5.69 6.68 -7.33
CA GLY A 83 -6.37 7.98 -7.52
C GLY A 83 -5.43 9.18 -7.53
N SER A 84 -4.23 9.05 -6.99
CA SER A 84 -3.22 10.12 -6.92
C SER A 84 -2.13 9.99 -7.98
N GLY A 85 -2.13 8.93 -8.80
CA GLY A 85 -1.11 8.67 -9.80
C GLY A 85 0.27 8.32 -9.21
N LEU A 86 0.31 7.86 -7.96
CA LEU A 86 1.53 7.48 -7.25
C LEU A 86 1.81 5.97 -7.43
N VAL A 87 3.08 5.61 -7.47
CA VAL A 87 3.48 4.21 -7.43
C VAL A 87 3.24 3.66 -6.04
N PHE A 88 2.42 2.62 -5.94
CA PHE A 88 2.18 1.91 -4.69
C PHE A 88 3.32 0.95 -4.37
N GLU A 89 4.02 1.21 -3.28
CA GLU A 89 5.12 0.36 -2.79
C GLU A 89 4.72 -0.23 -1.42
N PRO A 90 4.34 -1.52 -1.33
CA PRO A 90 3.99 -2.15 -0.07
C PRO A 90 5.23 -2.66 0.67
N LEU A 91 5.23 -2.50 1.99
CA LEU A 91 6.24 -3.02 2.91
C LEU A 91 5.57 -3.55 4.18
N SER A 92 6.01 -4.68 4.68
CA SER A 92 5.57 -5.20 5.97
C SER A 92 6.64 -4.99 7.02
N ALA A 93 6.32 -4.28 8.09
CA ALA A 93 7.27 -4.07 9.19
C ALA A 93 7.62 -5.35 9.95
N VAL A 94 6.77 -6.38 9.84
CA VAL A 94 7.03 -7.70 10.46
C VAL A 94 8.17 -8.44 9.76
N PHE A 95 8.27 -8.30 8.42
CA PHE A 95 9.21 -9.07 7.60
C PHE A 95 10.37 -8.24 7.04
N SER A 96 10.42 -6.94 7.32
CA SER A 96 11.37 -6.02 6.71
C SER A 96 12.35 -5.46 7.74
N GLY A 97 13.61 -5.36 7.34
CA GLY A 97 14.67 -4.75 8.13
C GLY A 97 15.18 -3.43 7.53
N VAL A 98 16.25 -2.91 8.12
CA VAL A 98 16.89 -1.65 7.69
C VAL A 98 17.35 -1.72 6.23
N ALA A 99 17.86 -2.87 5.77
CA ALA A 99 18.30 -3.04 4.39
C ALA A 99 17.15 -2.95 3.39
N ASP A 100 15.97 -3.46 3.76
CA ASP A 100 14.78 -3.37 2.91
C ASP A 100 14.26 -1.94 2.83
N LEU A 101 14.26 -1.22 3.95
CA LEU A 101 13.92 0.21 3.98
C LEU A 101 14.82 1.03 3.05
N ARG A 102 16.14 0.81 3.11
CA ARG A 102 17.09 1.50 2.22
C ARG A 102 16.77 1.26 0.75
N LYS A 103 16.54 0.01 0.36
CA LYS A 103 16.18 -0.34 -1.03
C LYS A 103 14.90 0.36 -1.49
N VAL A 104 13.90 0.45 -0.61
CA VAL A 104 12.65 1.15 -0.91
C VAL A 104 12.88 2.65 -1.08
N PHE A 105 13.66 3.26 -0.20
CA PHE A 105 13.99 4.69 -0.29
C PHE A 105 14.81 5.03 -1.54
N ASP A 106 15.78 4.19 -1.90
CA ASP A 106 16.58 4.35 -3.13
C ASP A 106 15.70 4.26 -4.37
N ARG A 107 14.77 3.31 -4.42
CA ARG A 107 13.80 3.21 -5.52
C ARG A 107 12.88 4.43 -5.59
N ALA A 108 12.39 4.90 -4.45
CA ALA A 108 11.54 6.09 -4.40
C ALA A 108 12.28 7.34 -4.87
N LEU A 109 13.54 7.50 -4.46
CA LEU A 109 14.38 8.61 -4.89
C LEU A 109 14.64 8.56 -6.40
N SER A 110 14.94 7.39 -6.94
CA SER A 110 15.13 7.18 -8.38
C SER A 110 13.87 7.53 -9.19
N ARG A 111 12.68 7.10 -8.71
CA ARG A 111 11.39 7.46 -9.32
C ARG A 111 11.15 8.96 -9.29
N ARG A 112 11.44 9.61 -8.17
CA ARG A 112 11.28 11.07 -8.02
C ARG A 112 12.14 11.84 -9.02
N GLN A 113 13.37 11.40 -9.26
CA GLN A 113 14.25 11.99 -10.28
C GLN A 113 13.66 11.85 -11.69
N GLY A 114 12.90 10.76 -11.94
CA GLY A 114 12.15 10.55 -13.18
C GLY A 114 10.76 11.22 -13.21
N GLY A 115 10.43 12.05 -12.21
CA GLY A 115 9.15 12.76 -12.15
C GLY A 115 7.97 11.94 -11.61
N GLN A 116 8.23 10.76 -11.00
CA GLN A 116 7.21 9.87 -10.47
C GLN A 116 7.24 9.83 -8.94
N GLY A 117 6.09 10.08 -8.30
CA GLY A 117 5.94 9.98 -6.86
C GLY A 117 5.75 8.54 -6.38
N THR A 118 6.11 8.28 -5.13
CA THR A 118 5.92 6.98 -4.47
C THR A 118 5.04 7.13 -3.24
N LEU A 119 4.02 6.29 -3.14
CA LEU A 119 3.26 6.08 -1.92
C LEU A 119 3.78 4.79 -1.28
N LEU A 120 4.47 4.93 -0.16
CA LEU A 120 4.97 3.81 0.61
C LEU A 120 3.93 3.40 1.65
N PHE A 121 3.38 2.21 1.48
CA PHE A 121 2.47 1.60 2.45
C PHE A 121 3.25 0.68 3.37
N VAL A 122 3.23 0.96 4.67
CA VAL A 122 3.90 0.14 5.70
C VAL A 122 2.85 -0.53 6.57
N ASP A 123 2.70 -1.84 6.38
CA ASP A 123 1.81 -2.63 7.21
C ASP A 123 2.45 -2.93 8.58
N GLU A 124 1.63 -2.86 9.63
CA GLU A 124 2.06 -3.06 11.04
C GLU A 124 3.24 -2.16 11.43
N ILE A 125 3.20 -0.88 11.05
CA ILE A 125 4.31 0.09 11.23
C ILE A 125 4.82 0.17 12.67
N HIS A 126 3.97 -0.13 13.65
CA HIS A 126 4.33 -0.17 15.08
C HIS A 126 5.37 -1.25 15.42
N ARG A 127 5.60 -2.21 14.52
CA ARG A 127 6.65 -3.24 14.69
C ARG A 127 8.06 -2.72 14.42
N PHE A 128 8.19 -1.60 13.75
CA PHE A 128 9.48 -0.94 13.62
C PHE A 128 9.92 -0.31 14.94
N ASN A 129 11.20 -0.46 15.27
CA ASN A 129 11.79 0.20 16.42
C ASN A 129 11.96 1.71 16.16
N ARG A 130 12.33 2.47 17.19
CA ARG A 130 12.48 3.93 17.11
C ARG A 130 13.46 4.37 16.02
N ALA A 131 14.61 3.71 15.91
CA ALA A 131 15.61 4.05 14.88
C ALA A 131 15.10 3.82 13.46
N GLN A 132 14.32 2.76 13.24
CA GLN A 132 13.68 2.49 11.95
C GLN A 132 12.59 3.53 11.66
N GLN A 133 11.80 3.90 12.66
CA GLN A 133 10.80 4.98 12.51
C GLN A 133 11.46 6.32 12.20
N ASP A 134 12.57 6.66 12.86
CA ASP A 134 13.35 7.88 12.57
C ASP A 134 13.89 7.89 11.14
N GLY A 135 14.19 6.72 10.58
CA GLY A 135 14.63 6.57 9.20
C GLY A 135 13.63 7.07 8.15
N PHE A 136 12.34 7.15 8.48
CA PHE A 136 11.33 7.73 7.58
C PHE A 136 11.36 9.26 7.55
N LEU A 137 11.85 9.92 8.58
CA LEU A 137 11.74 11.37 8.72
C LEU A 137 12.33 12.14 7.54
N PRO A 138 13.55 11.89 7.07
CA PRO A 138 14.12 12.64 5.94
C PRO A 138 13.30 12.49 4.65
N VAL A 139 12.88 11.26 4.33
CA VAL A 139 12.18 10.96 3.07
C VAL A 139 10.70 11.38 3.07
N VAL A 140 10.11 11.51 4.26
CA VAL A 140 8.78 12.10 4.44
C VAL A 140 8.86 13.63 4.37
N GLU A 141 9.83 14.24 5.04
CA GLU A 141 9.99 15.69 5.08
C GLU A 141 10.31 16.28 3.71
N ASP A 142 11.18 15.66 2.93
CA ASP A 142 11.58 16.14 1.60
C ASP A 142 10.60 15.75 0.49
N GLY A 143 9.58 14.94 0.81
CA GLY A 143 8.56 14.50 -0.14
C GLY A 143 9.05 13.40 -1.10
N THR A 144 10.14 12.70 -0.80
CA THR A 144 10.58 11.53 -1.58
C THR A 144 9.54 10.43 -1.56
N ILE A 145 8.86 10.27 -0.42
CA ILE A 145 7.71 9.38 -0.27
C ILE A 145 6.52 10.11 0.35
N ILE A 146 5.32 9.63 0.05
CA ILE A 146 4.15 9.81 0.89
C ILE A 146 3.99 8.51 1.68
N LEU A 147 4.08 8.60 3.00
CA LEU A 147 3.96 7.45 3.88
C LEU A 147 2.51 7.20 4.25
N ILE A 148 2.04 5.97 4.08
CA ILE A 148 0.83 5.47 4.74
C ILE A 148 1.23 4.33 5.67
N GLY A 149 1.28 4.60 6.96
CA GLY A 149 1.49 3.58 7.98
C GLY A 149 0.16 2.97 8.40
N ALA A 150 0.06 1.64 8.41
CA ALA A 150 -1.09 0.92 8.93
C ALA A 150 -0.76 0.30 10.28
N THR A 151 -1.66 0.40 11.23
CA THR A 151 -1.49 -0.18 12.57
C THR A 151 -2.81 -0.60 13.18
N THR A 152 -2.78 -1.68 13.95
CA THR A 152 -3.87 -2.12 14.81
C THR A 152 -3.76 -1.55 16.22
N GLU A 153 -2.58 -1.06 16.59
CA GLU A 153 -2.27 -0.52 17.91
C GLU A 153 -2.45 1.00 17.96
N ASN A 154 -2.60 1.56 19.15
CA ASN A 154 -2.74 3.00 19.30
C ASN A 154 -1.43 3.72 18.89
N PRO A 155 -1.44 4.51 17.81
CA PRO A 155 -0.22 5.14 17.30
C PRO A 155 0.43 6.10 18.29
N SER A 156 -0.32 6.68 19.20
CA SER A 156 0.22 7.60 20.22
C SER A 156 1.17 6.93 21.21
N PHE A 157 1.03 5.61 21.40
CA PHE A 157 1.91 4.85 22.30
C PHE A 157 3.05 4.15 21.55
N GLU A 158 2.81 3.76 20.29
CA GLU A 158 3.70 2.88 19.53
C GLU A 158 4.63 3.62 18.55
N LEU A 159 4.20 4.79 18.07
CA LEU A 159 4.99 5.58 17.14
C LEU A 159 5.66 6.75 17.84
N ASN A 160 6.85 7.11 17.36
CA ASN A 160 7.54 8.26 17.92
C ASN A 160 6.84 9.59 17.56
N ALA A 161 6.99 10.57 18.43
CA ALA A 161 6.31 11.86 18.30
C ALA A 161 6.77 12.62 17.03
N ALA A 162 8.02 12.43 16.61
CA ALA A 162 8.56 13.08 15.42
C ALA A 162 7.87 12.58 14.15
N LEU A 163 7.63 11.27 14.04
CA LEU A 163 6.92 10.69 12.91
C LEU A 163 5.44 11.09 12.95
N LEU A 164 4.79 10.99 14.11
CA LEU A 164 3.38 11.37 14.28
C LEU A 164 3.10 12.83 13.93
N SER A 165 4.01 13.74 14.28
CA SER A 165 3.85 15.17 13.96
C SER A 165 3.86 15.49 12.46
N ARG A 166 4.33 14.54 11.64
CA ARG A 166 4.39 14.66 10.17
C ARG A 166 3.30 13.86 9.47
N CYS A 167 2.48 13.15 10.21
CA CYS A 167 1.42 12.31 9.68
C CYS A 167 0.06 12.74 10.21
N GLN A 168 -0.96 12.63 9.39
CA GLN A 168 -2.34 12.70 9.82
C GLN A 168 -2.82 11.33 10.29
N VAL A 169 -3.50 11.24 11.42
CA VAL A 169 -4.04 9.96 11.91
C VAL A 169 -5.50 9.86 11.50
N PHE A 170 -5.84 8.79 10.80
CA PHE A 170 -7.20 8.43 10.41
C PHE A 170 -7.61 7.13 11.09
N ILE A 171 -8.76 7.16 11.74
CA ILE A 171 -9.32 5.99 12.42
C ILE A 171 -10.29 5.31 11.47
N LEU A 172 -10.04 4.04 11.18
CA LEU A 172 -10.93 3.22 10.38
C LEU A 172 -11.89 2.45 11.30
N ASN A 173 -13.15 2.52 10.97
CA ASN A 173 -14.19 1.77 11.67
C ASN A 173 -14.09 0.28 11.33
N ARG A 174 -14.43 -0.55 12.30
CA ARG A 174 -14.61 -1.97 12.05
C ARG A 174 -15.84 -2.17 11.17
N LEU A 175 -15.74 -3.05 10.18
CA LEU A 175 -16.90 -3.44 9.38
C LEU A 175 -17.85 -4.25 10.26
N ASP A 176 -19.07 -3.79 10.41
CA ASP A 176 -20.11 -4.53 11.10
C ASP A 176 -20.73 -5.61 10.21
N GLU A 177 -21.53 -6.47 10.80
CA GLU A 177 -22.13 -7.59 10.08
C GLU A 177 -23.10 -7.12 8.96
N ALA A 178 -23.79 -6.00 9.16
CA ALA A 178 -24.69 -5.43 8.17
C ALA A 178 -23.92 -4.96 6.94
N THR A 179 -22.85 -4.20 7.15
CA THR A 179 -21.94 -3.74 6.09
C THR A 179 -21.29 -4.91 5.34
N MET A 180 -20.86 -5.95 6.08
CA MET A 180 -20.30 -7.15 5.44
C MET A 180 -21.32 -7.89 4.58
N ARG A 181 -22.59 -7.91 4.97
CA ARG A 181 -23.66 -8.50 4.15
C ARG A 181 -23.91 -7.70 2.87
N GLU A 182 -23.90 -6.38 2.94
CA GLU A 182 -24.03 -5.53 1.76
C GLU A 182 -22.90 -5.76 0.74
N MET A 183 -21.68 -5.99 1.20
CA MET A 183 -20.54 -6.30 0.33
C MET A 183 -20.67 -7.65 -0.41
N LEU A 184 -21.52 -8.57 0.09
CA LEU A 184 -21.67 -9.91 -0.45
C LEU A 184 -22.88 -10.05 -1.39
N LEU A 185 -23.73 -9.05 -1.49
CA LEU A 185 -24.91 -9.02 -2.34
C LEU A 185 -24.63 -8.34 -3.69
#